data_44e6d432e81767f5ea3da2ef0fc97e0b
#
_entry.id   44e6d432e81767f5ea3da2ef0fc97e0b
#
_cell.length_a   1.000
_cell.length_b   1.000
_cell.length_c   1.000
_cell.angle_alpha   90.00
_cell.angle_beta   90.00
_cell.angle_gamma   90.00
#
_symmetry.space_group_name_H-M   'P 1'
#
loop_
_entity.id
_entity.type
_entity.pdbx_description
1 polymer ?
#
loop_
_entity_poly.entity_id
_entity_poly.type
_entity_poly.pdbx_seq_one_letter_code
_entity_poly.pdbx_strand_id
1 'polypeptide(L)'
;MSQVSKYPLDKDIYNEVFDTFLQTIANLKTKNEVLFFFNEFLTPTERIMFSKRLAVGLLIAEGYDYREISNLLKTSTSTISTFSSFYKYGEGYKRVVDKIKVDKEIKEFLLNLGLKISTLGSFGGKGSSTWRSVNRSLKNQKSKLIR
;
A
#
# COMPACT_ATOMS: atom_id res chain seq x y z
N MET A 1 10.75 14.86 3.39
CA MET A 1 11.76 13.82 3.65
C MET A 1 12.16 13.88 5.11
N SER A 2 12.09 12.75 5.82
CA SER A 2 12.73 12.68 7.14
C SER A 2 14.23 12.80 6.93
N GLN A 3 14.82 13.86 7.48
CA GLN A 3 16.28 14.05 7.38
C GLN A 3 16.95 13.09 8.35
N VAL A 4 17.75 12.21 7.80
CA VAL A 4 18.72 11.43 8.59
C VAL A 4 19.85 12.38 9.02
N SER A 5 20.33 12.25 10.26
CA SER A 5 21.46 13.02 10.77
C SER A 5 22.64 13.00 9.80
N LYS A 6 23.38 14.11 9.70
CA LYS A 6 24.62 14.19 8.92
C LYS A 6 25.72 13.25 9.44
N TYR A 7 25.63 12.85 10.70
CA TYR A 7 26.54 11.89 11.30
C TYR A 7 25.98 10.48 11.11
N PRO A 8 26.67 9.60 10.36
CA PRO A 8 26.22 8.23 10.20
C PRO A 8 26.28 7.51 11.57
N LEU A 9 25.24 6.75 11.85
CA LEU A 9 25.24 5.84 12.98
C LEU A 9 26.27 4.74 12.72
N ASP A 10 26.98 4.31 13.76
CA ASP A 10 27.84 3.13 13.67
C ASP A 10 27.05 1.93 13.16
N LYS A 11 27.65 1.13 12.28
CA LYS A 11 26.96 0.04 11.60
C LYS A 11 26.45 -1.03 12.56
N ASP A 12 27.22 -1.36 13.59
CA ASP A 12 26.83 -2.38 14.55
C ASP A 12 25.70 -1.88 15.44
N ILE A 13 25.79 -0.63 15.89
CA ILE A 13 24.71 0.04 16.63
C ILE A 13 23.44 0.13 15.77
N TYR A 14 23.57 0.48 14.49
CA TYR A 14 22.41 0.52 13.59
C TYR A 14 21.72 -0.85 13.50
N ASN A 15 22.49 -1.92 13.33
CA ASN A 15 21.94 -3.27 13.21
C ASN A 15 21.21 -3.70 14.49
N GLU A 16 21.79 -3.45 15.67
CA GLU A 16 21.14 -3.75 16.95
C GLU A 16 19.85 -2.97 17.18
N VAL A 17 19.87 -1.66 16.89
CA VAL A 17 18.68 -0.80 17.01
C VAL A 17 17.60 -1.24 16.03
N PHE A 18 17.98 -1.54 14.80
CA PHE A 18 17.01 -1.99 13.78
C PHE A 18 16.42 -3.36 14.10
N ASP A 19 17.23 -4.31 14.58
CA ASP A 19 16.73 -5.62 15.00
C ASP A 19 15.77 -5.49 16.20
N THR A 20 16.12 -4.66 17.18
CA THR A 20 15.23 -4.35 18.31
C THR A 20 13.91 -3.76 17.85
N PHE A 21 13.94 -2.86 16.88
CA PHE A 21 12.72 -2.31 16.27
C PHE A 21 11.89 -3.40 15.60
N LEU A 22 12.48 -4.27 14.80
CA LEU A 22 11.79 -5.38 14.15
C LEU A 22 11.15 -6.34 15.17
N GLN A 23 11.87 -6.69 16.23
CA GLN A 23 11.34 -7.52 17.31
C GLN A 23 10.18 -6.85 18.04
N THR A 24 10.27 -5.54 18.28
CA THR A 24 9.17 -4.76 18.87
C THR A 24 7.91 -4.87 18.02
N ILE A 25 8.01 -4.64 16.71
CA ILE A 25 6.87 -4.77 15.79
C ILE A 25 6.33 -6.21 15.77
N ALA A 26 7.21 -7.20 15.73
CA ALA A 26 6.82 -8.61 15.69
C ALA A 26 6.09 -9.08 16.96
N ASN A 27 6.31 -8.41 18.09
CA ASN A 27 5.67 -8.71 19.36
C ASN A 27 4.28 -8.06 19.53
N LEU A 28 3.91 -7.10 18.68
CA LEU A 28 2.58 -6.50 18.70
C LEU A 28 1.56 -7.51 18.15
N LYS A 29 0.61 -7.94 18.99
CA LYS A 29 -0.32 -9.03 18.66
C LYS A 29 -1.65 -8.56 18.12
N THR A 30 -2.07 -7.36 18.47
CA THR A 30 -3.38 -6.85 18.11
C THR A 30 -3.29 -5.57 17.29
N LYS A 31 -4.32 -5.33 16.45
CA LYS A 31 -4.43 -4.08 15.68
C LYS A 31 -4.42 -2.85 16.59
N ASN A 32 -5.01 -2.94 17.79
CA ASN A 32 -5.03 -1.84 18.73
C ASN A 32 -3.64 -1.53 19.30
N GLU A 33 -2.86 -2.55 19.68
CA GLU A 33 -1.46 -2.34 20.11
C GLU A 33 -0.63 -1.67 19.02
N VAL A 34 -0.74 -2.13 17.78
CA VAL A 34 -0.07 -1.52 16.62
C VAL A 34 -0.52 -0.07 16.45
N LEU A 35 -1.82 0.20 16.54
CA LEU A 35 -2.37 1.55 16.38
C LEU A 35 -1.84 2.50 17.44
N PHE A 36 -1.89 2.11 18.73
CA PHE A 36 -1.37 2.94 19.81
C PHE A 36 0.13 3.19 19.66
N PHE A 37 0.91 2.14 19.40
CA PHE A 37 2.34 2.28 19.18
C PHE A 37 2.67 3.24 18.04
N PHE A 38 2.09 3.04 16.86
CA PHE A 38 2.39 3.88 15.70
C PHE A 38 1.83 5.31 15.81
N ASN A 39 0.77 5.53 16.56
CA ASN A 39 0.25 6.88 16.79
C ASN A 39 1.23 7.76 17.59
N GLU A 40 1.98 7.16 18.50
CA GLU A 40 2.97 7.88 19.31
C GLU A 40 4.37 7.82 18.69
N PHE A 41 4.72 6.70 18.05
CA PHE A 41 6.04 6.48 17.49
C PHE A 41 6.27 7.20 16.17
N LEU A 42 5.25 7.30 15.31
CA LEU A 42 5.35 7.95 14.00
C LEU A 42 4.70 9.33 14.01
N THR A 43 5.37 10.29 13.38
CA THR A 43 4.74 11.56 13.04
C THR A 43 3.55 11.39 12.10
N PRO A 44 2.59 12.32 12.05
CA PRO A 44 1.47 12.26 11.11
C PRO A 44 1.91 12.10 9.66
N THR A 45 3.00 12.77 9.26
CA THR A 45 3.56 12.68 7.91
C THR A 45 4.11 11.28 7.61
N GLU A 46 4.84 10.68 8.55
CA GLU A 46 5.38 9.33 8.40
C GLU A 46 4.26 8.29 8.28
N ARG A 47 3.19 8.41 9.08
CA ARG A 47 2.02 7.53 8.96
C ARG A 47 1.41 7.58 7.56
N ILE A 48 1.23 8.79 7.01
CA ILE A 48 0.74 8.95 5.64
C ILE A 48 1.70 8.33 4.63
N MET A 49 3.00 8.56 4.78
CA MET A 49 4.02 8.02 3.87
C MET A 49 4.01 6.49 3.87
N PHE A 50 4.04 5.85 5.03
CA PHE A 50 4.03 4.37 5.12
C PHE A 50 2.73 3.79 4.56
N SER A 51 1.58 4.39 4.88
CA SER A 51 0.29 3.96 4.35
C SER A 51 0.23 4.04 2.83
N LYS A 52 0.72 5.15 2.24
CA LYS A 52 0.79 5.31 0.78
C LYS A 52 1.71 4.27 0.14
N ARG A 53 2.87 3.98 0.73
CA ARG A 53 3.80 2.96 0.22
C ARG A 53 3.15 1.59 0.12
N LEU A 54 2.43 1.18 1.17
CA LEU A 54 1.68 -0.08 1.14
C LEU A 54 0.58 -0.08 0.09
N ALA A 55 -0.20 1.01 0.02
CA ALA A 55 -1.28 1.15 -0.96
C ALA A 55 -0.77 1.11 -2.41
N VAL A 56 0.39 1.71 -2.71
CA VAL A 56 1.05 1.60 -4.03
C VAL A 56 1.29 0.15 -4.39
N GLY A 57 1.87 -0.65 -3.48
CA GLY A 57 2.13 -2.07 -3.73
C GLY A 57 0.86 -2.87 -4.02
N LEU A 58 -0.20 -2.64 -3.25
CA LEU A 58 -1.49 -3.29 -3.45
C LEU A 58 -2.12 -2.92 -4.79
N LEU A 59 -2.09 -1.64 -5.17
CA LEU A 59 -2.65 -1.19 -6.45
C LEU A 59 -1.83 -1.68 -7.66
N ILE A 60 -0.50 -1.74 -7.54
CA ILE A 60 0.36 -2.37 -8.57
C ILE A 60 0.03 -3.87 -8.70
N ALA A 61 -0.16 -4.57 -7.59
CA ALA A 61 -0.52 -5.99 -7.59
C ALA A 61 -1.89 -6.26 -8.23
N GLU A 62 -2.81 -5.28 -8.18
CA GLU A 62 -4.12 -5.32 -8.83
C GLU A 62 -4.08 -4.86 -10.31
N GLY A 63 -2.94 -4.36 -10.79
CA GLY A 63 -2.74 -3.99 -12.20
C GLY A 63 -3.14 -2.56 -12.55
N TYR A 64 -3.28 -1.66 -11.58
CA TYR A 64 -3.51 -0.24 -11.84
C TYR A 64 -2.27 0.43 -12.43
N ASP A 65 -2.47 1.37 -13.36
CA ASP A 65 -1.36 2.11 -13.94
C ASP A 65 -0.84 3.23 -13.01
N TYR A 66 0.36 3.72 -13.30
CA TYR A 66 1.03 4.72 -12.46
C TYR A 66 0.28 6.05 -12.38
N ARG A 67 -0.43 6.43 -13.44
CA ARG A 67 -1.21 7.67 -13.48
C ARG A 67 -2.44 7.57 -12.59
N GLU A 68 -3.13 6.45 -12.65
CA GLU A 68 -4.27 6.15 -11.79
C GLU A 68 -3.88 6.19 -10.32
N ILE A 69 -2.78 5.52 -9.97
CA ILE A 69 -2.23 5.47 -8.62
C ILE A 69 -1.78 6.87 -8.15
N SER A 70 -1.07 7.61 -9.01
CA SER A 70 -0.61 8.98 -8.73
C SER A 70 -1.79 9.91 -8.45
N ASN A 71 -2.83 9.85 -9.26
CA ASN A 71 -4.02 10.68 -9.10
C ASN A 71 -4.79 10.36 -7.82
N LEU A 72 -4.92 9.07 -7.50
CA LEU A 72 -5.64 8.63 -6.31
C LEU A 72 -4.90 8.96 -5.02
N LEU A 73 -3.63 8.56 -4.94
CA LEU A 73 -2.84 8.66 -3.71
C LEU A 73 -2.10 9.99 -3.57
N LYS A 74 -2.14 10.86 -4.58
CA LYS A 74 -1.35 12.11 -4.60
C LYS A 74 0.12 11.84 -4.29
N THR A 75 0.70 10.93 -5.06
CA THR A 75 2.07 10.42 -4.91
C THR A 75 2.80 10.54 -6.24
N SER A 76 4.08 10.91 -6.22
CA SER A 76 4.88 11.05 -7.44
C SER A 76 5.05 9.72 -8.18
N THR A 77 5.15 9.79 -9.49
CA THR A 77 5.41 8.61 -10.33
C THR A 77 6.76 7.97 -10.03
N SER A 78 7.76 8.75 -9.57
CA SER A 78 9.04 8.20 -9.14
C SER A 78 8.91 7.32 -7.90
N THR A 79 8.12 7.74 -6.91
CA THR A 79 7.81 6.92 -5.74
C THR A 79 7.08 5.64 -6.14
N ILE A 80 6.09 5.74 -7.03
CA ILE A 80 5.35 4.59 -7.55
C ILE A 80 6.29 3.62 -8.28
N SER A 81 7.19 4.14 -9.12
CA SER A 81 8.19 3.33 -9.83
C SER A 81 9.10 2.56 -8.87
N THR A 82 9.55 3.21 -7.79
CA THR A 82 10.38 2.58 -6.75
C THR A 82 9.64 1.39 -6.12
N PHE A 83 8.41 1.58 -5.65
CA PHE A 83 7.63 0.49 -5.02
C PHE A 83 7.15 -0.56 -6.01
N SER A 84 6.93 -0.19 -7.27
CA SER A 84 6.71 -1.14 -8.36
C SER A 84 7.91 -2.06 -8.58
N SER A 85 9.12 -1.51 -8.52
CA SER A 85 10.36 -2.30 -8.59
C SER A 85 10.50 -3.24 -7.40
N PHE A 86 10.20 -2.79 -6.19
CA PHE A 86 10.18 -3.66 -5.01
C PHE A 86 9.14 -4.78 -5.14
N TYR A 87 7.98 -4.50 -5.71
CA TYR A 87 6.98 -5.53 -5.96
C TYR A 87 7.41 -6.53 -7.05
N LYS A 88 8.06 -6.06 -8.11
CA LYS A 88 8.48 -6.92 -9.24
C LYS A 88 9.71 -7.78 -8.91
N TYR A 89 10.68 -7.21 -8.23
CA TYR A 89 12.01 -7.80 -8.06
C TYR A 89 12.39 -8.09 -6.61
N GLY A 90 11.67 -7.54 -5.63
CA GLY A 90 11.88 -7.76 -4.21
C GLY A 90 11.11 -8.97 -3.71
N GLU A 91 11.75 -9.83 -2.92
CA GLU A 91 11.09 -11.00 -2.35
C GLU A 91 10.19 -10.65 -1.16
N GLY A 92 10.67 -9.86 -0.22
CA GLY A 92 9.98 -9.55 1.03
C GLY A 92 8.71 -8.72 0.81
N TYR A 93 8.82 -7.61 0.10
CA TYR A 93 7.70 -6.73 -0.16
C TYR A 93 6.61 -7.41 -0.99
N LYS A 94 7.00 -8.11 -2.06
CA LYS A 94 6.09 -8.89 -2.89
C LYS A 94 5.33 -9.94 -2.08
N ARG A 95 6.05 -10.73 -1.28
CA ARG A 95 5.47 -11.79 -0.46
C ARG A 95 4.39 -11.26 0.49
N VAL A 96 4.67 -10.13 1.15
CA VAL A 96 3.70 -9.52 2.09
C VAL A 96 2.49 -8.98 1.33
N VAL A 97 2.69 -8.24 0.25
CA VAL A 97 1.60 -7.70 -0.57
C VAL A 97 0.71 -8.82 -1.11
N ASP A 98 1.30 -9.88 -1.68
CA ASP A 98 0.55 -11.02 -2.22
C ASP A 98 -0.21 -11.80 -1.12
N LYS A 99 0.35 -11.86 0.09
CA LYS A 99 -0.31 -12.48 1.24
C LYS A 99 -1.53 -11.70 1.70
N ILE A 100 -1.40 -10.37 1.85
CA ILE A 100 -2.49 -9.55 2.42
C ILE A 100 -3.59 -9.23 1.41
N LYS A 101 -3.29 -9.19 0.10
CA LYS A 101 -4.32 -8.89 -0.92
C LYS A 101 -5.44 -9.91 -1.00
N VAL A 102 -5.25 -11.12 -0.47
CA VAL A 102 -6.31 -12.15 -0.42
C VAL A 102 -7.23 -12.00 0.79
N ASP A 103 -6.84 -11.19 1.77
CA ASP A 103 -7.65 -10.88 2.95
C ASP A 103 -8.94 -10.16 2.56
N LYS A 104 -10.04 -10.50 3.24
CA LYS A 104 -11.36 -9.95 2.93
C LYS A 104 -11.44 -8.44 3.12
N GLU A 105 -10.90 -7.93 4.23
CA GLU A 105 -10.89 -6.49 4.51
C GLU A 105 -10.06 -5.71 3.48
N ILE A 106 -8.93 -6.27 3.06
CA ILE A 106 -8.09 -5.68 2.03
C ILE A 106 -8.77 -5.72 0.67
N LYS A 107 -9.49 -6.78 0.33
CA LYS A 107 -10.28 -6.83 -0.91
C LYS A 107 -11.38 -5.78 -0.94
N GLU A 108 -12.10 -5.58 0.16
CA GLU A 108 -13.11 -4.52 0.27
C GLU A 108 -12.48 -3.13 0.15
N PHE A 109 -11.34 -2.91 0.79
CA PHE A 109 -10.56 -1.68 0.65
C PHE A 109 -10.13 -1.44 -0.82
N LEU A 110 -9.59 -2.43 -1.51
CA LEU A 110 -9.18 -2.34 -2.92
C LEU A 110 -10.37 -2.06 -3.84
N LEU A 111 -11.53 -2.66 -3.60
CA LEU A 111 -12.75 -2.35 -4.33
C LEU A 111 -13.18 -0.90 -4.16
N ASN A 112 -13.14 -0.38 -2.94
CA ASN A 112 -13.46 1.02 -2.65
C ASN A 112 -12.48 1.98 -3.33
N LEU A 113 -11.19 1.65 -3.37
CA LEU A 113 -10.20 2.42 -4.12
C LEU A 113 -10.46 2.37 -5.62
N GLY A 114 -10.77 1.21 -6.17
CA GLY A 114 -11.13 1.04 -7.58
C GLY A 114 -12.34 1.88 -7.99
N LEU A 115 -13.37 1.94 -7.15
CA LEU A 115 -14.52 2.82 -7.35
C LEU A 115 -14.11 4.29 -7.38
N LYS A 116 -13.26 4.73 -6.47
CA LYS A 116 -12.73 6.10 -6.45
C LYS A 116 -11.90 6.41 -7.70
N ILE A 117 -11.07 5.48 -8.16
CA ILE A 117 -10.32 5.63 -9.41
C ILE A 117 -11.28 5.81 -10.59
N SER A 118 -12.34 5.00 -10.67
CA SER A 118 -13.33 5.09 -11.76
C SER A 118 -14.12 6.41 -11.75
N THR A 119 -14.36 6.99 -10.58
CA THR A 119 -15.06 8.29 -10.45
C THR A 119 -14.14 9.50 -10.65
N LEU A 120 -12.89 9.41 -10.22
CA LEU A 120 -11.87 10.44 -10.46
C LEU A 120 -11.37 10.43 -11.91
N GLY A 121 -11.50 9.32 -12.58
CA GLY A 121 -10.85 9.03 -13.84
C GLY A 121 -11.71 9.25 -15.07
N SER A 122 -12.05 10.48 -15.36
CA SER A 122 -12.25 10.89 -16.75
C SER A 122 -10.97 10.81 -17.60
N PHE A 123 -9.90 10.22 -17.09
CA PHE A 123 -8.56 10.17 -17.70
C PHE A 123 -8.17 8.83 -18.33
N GLY A 124 -8.90 7.77 -18.06
CA GLY A 124 -8.73 6.50 -18.78
C GLY A 124 -9.99 6.25 -19.60
N GLY A 125 -9.92 6.34 -20.93
CA GLY A 125 -11.07 6.11 -21.81
C GLY A 125 -11.80 4.82 -21.45
N LYS A 126 -13.11 4.76 -21.71
CA LYS A 126 -14.00 3.57 -21.57
C LYS A 126 -13.45 2.33 -22.28
N GLY A 127 -12.35 1.78 -21.83
CA GLY A 127 -11.67 0.67 -22.50
C GLY A 127 -10.38 0.22 -21.87
N SER A 128 -9.93 0.89 -20.79
CA SER A 128 -8.73 0.40 -20.07
C SER A 128 -9.01 -1.00 -19.50
N SER A 129 -8.00 -1.86 -19.48
CA SER A 129 -8.09 -3.20 -18.91
C SER A 129 -8.59 -3.17 -17.46
N THR A 130 -8.22 -2.13 -16.74
CA THR A 130 -8.57 -1.84 -15.36
C THR A 130 -10.06 -1.54 -15.18
N TRP A 131 -10.65 -0.73 -16.07
CA TRP A 131 -12.08 -0.46 -16.03
C TRP A 131 -12.92 -1.74 -16.26
N ARG A 132 -12.44 -2.62 -17.15
CA ARG A 132 -13.07 -3.92 -17.40
C ARG A 132 -12.97 -4.87 -16.21
N SER A 133 -11.86 -4.91 -15.50
CA SER A 133 -11.69 -5.78 -14.32
C SER A 133 -12.52 -5.30 -13.14
N VAL A 134 -12.55 -4.00 -12.85
CA VAL A 134 -13.39 -3.40 -11.78
C VAL A 134 -14.88 -3.61 -12.06
N ASN A 135 -15.35 -3.35 -13.28
CA ASN A 135 -16.75 -3.58 -13.63
C ASN A 135 -17.16 -5.06 -13.59
N ARG A 136 -16.24 -5.99 -13.93
CA ARG A 136 -16.50 -7.42 -13.82
C ARG A 136 -16.64 -7.84 -12.35
N SER A 137 -15.78 -7.32 -11.47
CA SER A 137 -15.85 -7.57 -10.02
C SER A 137 -17.11 -7.00 -9.40
N LEU A 138 -17.53 -5.80 -9.80
CA LEU A 138 -18.75 -5.15 -9.32
C LEU A 138 -20.02 -5.90 -9.80
N LYS A 139 -20.06 -6.37 -11.04
CA LYS A 139 -21.15 -7.22 -11.53
C LYS A 139 -21.28 -8.53 -10.76
N ASN A 140 -20.14 -9.17 -10.45
CA ASN A 140 -20.13 -10.42 -9.71
C ASN A 140 -20.55 -10.24 -8.24
N GLN A 141 -20.29 -9.09 -7.62
CA GLN A 141 -20.78 -8.79 -6.27
C GLN A 141 -22.26 -8.48 -6.24
N LYS A 142 -22.78 -7.68 -7.20
CA LYS A 142 -24.23 -7.42 -7.28
C LYS A 142 -25.03 -8.71 -7.46
N SER A 143 -24.54 -9.66 -8.25
CA SER A 143 -25.22 -10.95 -8.45
C SER A 143 -25.24 -11.85 -7.21
N LYS A 144 -24.30 -11.64 -6.25
CA LYS A 144 -24.26 -12.39 -4.98
C LYS A 144 -25.12 -11.76 -3.87
N LEU A 145 -25.45 -10.48 -3.99
CA LEU A 145 -26.28 -9.75 -3.00
C LEU A 145 -27.79 -9.85 -3.32
N ILE A 146 -28.14 -10.35 -4.51
CA ILE A 146 -29.55 -10.50 -4.97
C ILE A 146 -30.02 -11.96 -4.87
N ARG A 147 -29.22 -12.82 -4.29
CA ARG A 147 -29.59 -14.19 -3.88
C ARG A 147 -29.61 -14.28 -2.37
#